data_2295b6ae035931fdc2c4a2f79f6d5231
#
_entry.id   2295b6ae035931fdc2c4a2f79f6d5231
#
_cell.length_a   1.000
_cell.length_b   1.000
_cell.length_c   1.000
_cell.angle_alpha   90.00
_cell.angle_beta   90.00
_cell.angle_gamma   90.00
#
_symmetry.space_group_name_H-M   'P 1'
#
loop_
_entity.id
_entity.type
_entity.pdbx_description
1 polymer ?
#
loop_
_entity_poly.entity_id
_entity_poly.type
_entity_poly.pdbx_seq_one_letter_code
_entity_poly.pdbx_strand_id
1 'polypeptide(L)'
;MVTPEYNHSVSGVLKNAIDSVFASYAFRNKPIVAVCYSAVMGAGIRAVEHLAQISIEAEAVPLRSSVLLPYVRSVFDSEGEPTSAATDAALNVALDDLAWWGHALRRARSEGELPPGKIRIRAATPADGHPTS
;
A
#
# COMPACT_ATOMS: atom_id res chain seq x y z
N MET A 1 0.77 -3.05 4.93
CA MET A 1 -0.70 -3.05 5.16
C MET A 1 -1.21 -4.47 5.12
N VAL A 2 -2.07 -4.86 6.07
CA VAL A 2 -2.67 -6.21 6.15
C VAL A 2 -4.18 -6.06 5.95
N THR A 3 -4.75 -6.81 5.00
CA THR A 3 -6.19 -6.71 4.68
C THR A 3 -6.74 -8.03 4.12
N PRO A 4 -8.00 -8.37 4.45
CA PRO A 4 -8.72 -9.41 3.71
C PRO A 4 -9.04 -8.95 2.29
N GLU A 5 -9.25 -9.92 1.40
CA GLU A 5 -9.98 -9.69 0.18
C GLU A 5 -11.49 -9.86 0.45
N TYR A 6 -12.25 -8.79 0.35
CA TYR A 6 -13.69 -8.79 0.44
C TYR A 6 -14.31 -8.30 -0.86
N ASN A 7 -15.22 -9.10 -1.41
CA ASN A 7 -15.94 -8.74 -2.63
C ASN A 7 -15.01 -8.26 -3.75
N HIS A 8 -13.94 -9.03 -4.01
CA HIS A 8 -13.00 -8.78 -5.10
C HIS A 8 -12.10 -7.53 -4.90
N SER A 9 -11.98 -7.00 -3.68
CA SER A 9 -11.21 -5.76 -3.39
C SER A 9 -10.67 -5.78 -1.95
N VAL A 10 -10.05 -4.66 -1.55
CA VAL A 10 -9.73 -4.37 -0.15
C VAL A 10 -10.99 -4.22 0.69
N SER A 11 -10.87 -4.39 2.00
CA SER A 11 -12.01 -4.13 2.90
C SER A 11 -12.43 -2.66 2.85
N GLY A 12 -13.74 -2.39 2.91
CA GLY A 12 -14.27 -1.03 2.97
C GLY A 12 -13.71 -0.21 4.13
N VAL A 13 -13.44 -0.86 5.26
CA VAL A 13 -12.83 -0.21 6.44
C VAL A 13 -11.43 0.31 6.12
N LEU A 14 -10.59 -0.49 5.44
CA LEU A 14 -9.25 -0.04 5.05
C LEU A 14 -9.33 1.10 4.03
N LYS A 15 -10.21 0.98 3.03
CA LYS A 15 -10.40 2.04 2.04
C LYS A 15 -10.82 3.34 2.71
N ASN A 16 -11.80 3.30 3.61
CA ASN A 16 -12.28 4.45 4.35
C ASN A 16 -11.16 5.08 5.23
N ALA A 17 -10.33 4.26 5.87
CA ALA A 17 -9.19 4.75 6.65
C ALA A 17 -8.18 5.50 5.79
N ILE A 18 -7.87 4.97 4.59
CA ILE A 18 -6.97 5.65 3.64
C ILE A 18 -7.57 6.97 3.19
N ASP A 19 -8.85 6.98 2.80
CA ASP A 19 -9.55 8.18 2.33
C ASP A 19 -9.62 9.27 3.41
N SER A 20 -9.81 8.89 4.66
CA SER A 20 -9.90 9.83 5.79
C SER A 20 -8.61 10.62 6.02
N VAL A 21 -7.45 10.07 5.64
CA VAL A 21 -6.15 10.74 5.80
C VAL A 21 -5.54 11.20 4.47
N PHE A 22 -6.27 11.05 3.37
CA PHE A 22 -5.77 11.34 2.03
C PHE A 22 -5.26 12.79 1.90
N ALA A 23 -6.05 13.74 2.37
CA ALA A 23 -5.71 15.17 2.29
C ALA A 23 -4.52 15.59 3.16
N SER A 24 -4.09 14.75 4.11
CA SER A 24 -2.92 15.01 4.95
C SER A 24 -1.60 14.59 4.30
N TYR A 25 -1.65 13.93 3.15
CA TYR A 25 -0.48 13.33 2.49
C TYR A 25 0.30 12.35 3.38
N ALA A 26 -0.37 11.70 4.34
CA ALA A 26 0.25 10.83 5.34
C ALA A 26 1.04 9.65 4.73
N PHE A 27 0.63 9.17 3.55
CA PHE A 27 1.28 8.06 2.85
C PHE A 27 2.34 8.49 1.83
N ARG A 28 2.42 9.77 1.54
CA ARG A 28 3.27 10.29 0.47
C ARG A 28 4.73 9.87 0.63
N ASN A 29 5.32 9.38 -0.47
CA ASN A 29 6.71 8.93 -0.54
C ASN A 29 7.09 7.88 0.53
N LYS A 30 6.12 7.09 0.97
CA LYS A 30 6.35 5.96 1.89
C LYS A 30 6.15 4.64 1.16
N PRO A 31 7.03 3.64 1.35
CA PRO A 31 6.85 2.34 0.74
C PRO A 31 5.73 1.58 1.45
N ILE A 32 4.98 0.82 0.68
CA ILE A 32 3.89 -0.02 1.18
C ILE A 32 4.08 -1.44 0.66
N VAL A 33 4.10 -2.39 1.57
CA VAL A 33 3.97 -3.83 1.31
C VAL A 33 2.55 -4.26 1.67
N ALA A 34 1.96 -5.08 0.81
CA ALA A 34 0.66 -5.68 1.05
C ALA A 34 0.81 -7.10 1.61
N VAL A 35 0.09 -7.40 2.69
CA VAL A 35 -0.18 -8.75 3.17
C VAL A 35 -1.67 -8.97 3.05
N CYS A 36 -2.08 -9.80 2.11
CA CYS A 36 -3.49 -10.03 1.84
C CYS A 36 -3.87 -11.48 2.02
N TYR A 37 -5.12 -11.69 2.43
CA TYR A 37 -5.61 -13.03 2.72
C TYR A 37 -7.05 -13.23 2.27
N SER A 38 -7.41 -14.49 2.02
CA SER A 38 -8.79 -14.87 1.76
C SER A 38 -9.10 -16.27 2.32
N ALA A 39 -10.39 -16.56 2.43
CA ALA A 39 -10.86 -17.90 2.83
C ALA A 39 -10.74 -18.94 1.71
N VAL A 40 -10.39 -18.52 0.49
CA VAL A 40 -10.31 -19.35 -0.72
C VAL A 40 -8.95 -19.23 -1.40
N MET A 41 -8.75 -19.97 -2.49
CA MET A 41 -7.50 -20.05 -3.25
C MET A 41 -6.99 -18.70 -3.78
N GLY A 42 -7.87 -17.69 -3.96
CA GLY A 42 -7.49 -16.36 -4.47
C GLY A 42 -6.49 -15.60 -3.62
N ALA A 43 -6.29 -16.03 -2.37
CA ALA A 43 -5.21 -15.57 -1.48
C ALA A 43 -5.17 -14.04 -1.21
N GLY A 44 -6.15 -13.29 -1.71
CA GLY A 44 -6.16 -11.83 -1.57
C GLY A 44 -5.48 -11.08 -2.72
N ILE A 45 -5.20 -11.74 -3.85
CA ILE A 45 -4.45 -11.12 -4.96
C ILE A 45 -5.13 -9.87 -5.53
N ARG A 46 -6.47 -9.88 -5.62
CA ARG A 46 -7.23 -8.72 -6.14
C ARG A 46 -7.18 -7.54 -5.17
N ALA A 47 -7.13 -7.83 -3.87
CA ALA A 47 -6.93 -6.79 -2.87
C ALA A 47 -5.53 -6.17 -2.98
N VAL A 48 -4.49 -6.95 -3.31
CA VAL A 48 -3.14 -6.43 -3.60
C VAL A 48 -3.15 -5.49 -4.78
N GLU A 49 -3.78 -5.89 -5.90
CA GLU A 49 -3.85 -5.09 -7.13
C GLU A 49 -4.58 -3.75 -6.88
N HIS A 50 -5.74 -3.79 -6.24
CA HIS A 50 -6.49 -2.58 -5.92
C HIS A 50 -5.75 -1.70 -4.90
N LEU A 51 -5.13 -2.31 -3.88
CA LEU A 51 -4.35 -1.55 -2.90
C LEU A 51 -3.16 -0.83 -3.53
N ALA A 52 -2.51 -1.45 -4.53
CA ALA A 52 -1.43 -0.80 -5.27
C ALA A 52 -1.92 0.46 -6.00
N GLN A 53 -3.05 0.39 -6.69
CA GLN A 53 -3.64 1.54 -7.37
C GLN A 53 -4.06 2.65 -6.40
N ILE A 54 -4.70 2.28 -5.29
CA ILE A 54 -5.09 3.22 -4.22
C ILE A 54 -3.85 3.89 -3.61
N SER A 55 -2.78 3.11 -3.42
CA SER A 55 -1.52 3.61 -2.86
C SER A 55 -0.83 4.62 -3.78
N ILE A 56 -0.84 4.37 -5.10
CA ILE A 56 -0.31 5.30 -6.11
C ILE A 56 -1.05 6.63 -6.06
N GLU A 57 -2.39 6.61 -5.98
CA GLU A 57 -3.18 7.84 -5.86
C GLU A 57 -2.89 8.59 -4.56
N ALA A 58 -2.60 7.86 -3.48
CA ALA A 58 -2.17 8.45 -2.20
C ALA A 58 -0.69 8.91 -2.20
N GLU A 59 -0.04 8.97 -3.35
CA GLU A 59 1.39 9.30 -3.54
C GLU A 59 2.33 8.38 -2.74
N ALA A 60 1.90 7.17 -2.37
CA ALA A 60 2.74 6.14 -1.76
C ALA A 60 3.47 5.31 -2.83
N VAL A 61 4.42 4.50 -2.41
CA VAL A 61 5.21 3.62 -3.27
C VAL A 61 4.84 2.16 -2.99
N PRO A 62 3.88 1.57 -3.71
CA PRO A 62 3.57 0.15 -3.54
C PRO A 62 4.72 -0.71 -4.05
N LEU A 63 5.18 -1.63 -3.20
CA LEU A 63 6.26 -2.54 -3.55
C LEU A 63 5.68 -3.79 -4.24
N ARG A 64 6.48 -4.38 -5.14
CA ARG A 64 6.10 -5.59 -5.86
C ARG A 64 5.94 -6.79 -4.92
N SER A 65 6.83 -6.91 -3.92
CA SER A 65 6.80 -8.00 -2.97
C SER A 65 5.56 -7.91 -2.09
N SER A 66 4.73 -8.94 -2.15
CA SER A 66 3.51 -9.05 -1.35
C SER A 66 3.39 -10.44 -0.76
N VAL A 67 2.68 -10.58 0.36
CA VAL A 67 2.38 -11.86 0.99
C VAL A 67 0.93 -12.20 0.73
N LEU A 68 0.70 -13.36 0.14
CA LEU A 68 -0.62 -13.87 -0.20
C LEU A 68 -0.94 -15.11 0.64
N LEU A 69 -2.03 -15.07 1.39
CA LEU A 69 -2.42 -16.12 2.31
C LEU A 69 -3.75 -16.75 1.87
N PRO A 70 -3.68 -17.84 1.05
CA PRO A 70 -4.88 -18.60 0.70
C PRO A 70 -5.37 -19.39 1.90
N TYR A 71 -6.67 -19.68 1.93
CA TYR A 71 -7.27 -20.54 2.98
C TYR A 71 -6.83 -20.11 4.38
N VAL A 72 -6.96 -18.83 4.70
CA VAL A 72 -6.36 -18.20 5.89
C VAL A 72 -6.58 -18.94 7.21
N ARG A 73 -7.62 -19.79 7.32
CA ARG A 73 -7.89 -20.60 8.51
C ARG A 73 -6.91 -21.76 8.73
N SER A 74 -6.13 -22.11 7.71
CA SER A 74 -5.16 -23.22 7.73
C SER A 74 -3.72 -22.81 7.43
N VAL A 75 -3.48 -21.51 7.27
CA VAL A 75 -2.13 -20.97 6.98
C VAL A 75 -1.23 -20.95 8.21
N PHE A 76 -1.83 -20.94 9.39
CA PHE A 76 -1.13 -20.96 10.67
C PHE A 76 -1.51 -22.21 11.46
N ASP A 77 -0.58 -22.73 12.24
CA ASP A 77 -0.80 -23.83 13.17
C ASP A 77 -1.41 -23.34 14.50
N SER A 78 -1.53 -24.23 15.49
CA SER A 78 -2.08 -23.90 16.81
C SER A 78 -1.20 -22.97 17.64
N GLU A 79 0.09 -22.88 17.31
CA GLU A 79 1.05 -21.99 17.96
C GLU A 79 1.12 -20.62 17.26
N GLY A 80 0.44 -20.45 16.11
CA GLY A 80 0.44 -19.25 15.31
C GLY A 80 1.60 -19.17 14.30
N GLU A 81 2.32 -20.25 14.09
CA GLU A 81 3.42 -20.33 13.13
C GLU A 81 2.90 -20.65 11.73
N PRO A 82 3.50 -20.10 10.67
CA PRO A 82 3.13 -20.42 9.31
C PRO A 82 3.30 -21.92 9.01
N THR A 83 2.28 -22.53 8.43
CA THR A 83 2.33 -23.96 8.02
C THR A 83 3.15 -24.16 6.75
N SER A 84 3.59 -23.13 6.09
CA SER A 84 4.36 -23.15 4.84
C SER A 84 5.63 -22.32 4.94
N ALA A 85 6.79 -22.95 4.72
CA ALA A 85 8.07 -22.24 4.61
C ALA A 85 8.10 -21.21 3.48
N ALA A 86 7.31 -21.41 2.42
CA ALA A 86 7.19 -20.43 1.34
C ALA A 86 6.49 -19.14 1.79
N THR A 87 5.52 -19.24 2.69
CA THR A 87 4.84 -18.08 3.28
C THR A 87 5.81 -17.28 4.14
N ASP A 88 6.59 -17.95 4.97
CA ASP A 88 7.61 -17.30 5.80
C ASP A 88 8.69 -16.63 4.94
N ALA A 89 9.20 -17.33 3.92
CA ALA A 89 10.17 -16.76 2.98
C ALA A 89 9.61 -15.53 2.25
N ALA A 90 8.35 -15.54 1.82
CA ALA A 90 7.72 -14.42 1.17
C ALA A 90 7.60 -13.20 2.12
N LEU A 91 7.31 -13.44 3.39
CA LEU A 91 7.27 -12.38 4.40
C LEU A 91 8.65 -11.77 4.62
N ASN A 92 9.69 -12.59 4.75
CA ASN A 92 11.06 -12.13 4.94
C ASN A 92 11.53 -11.25 3.75
N VAL A 93 11.31 -11.70 2.51
CA VAL A 93 11.60 -10.90 1.31
C VAL A 93 10.85 -9.58 1.31
N ALA A 94 9.56 -9.61 1.65
CA ALA A 94 8.74 -8.41 1.68
C ALA A 94 9.21 -7.41 2.76
N LEU A 95 9.68 -7.89 3.91
CA LEU A 95 10.23 -7.05 4.98
C LEU A 95 11.60 -6.48 4.61
N ASP A 96 12.46 -7.26 3.95
CA ASP A 96 13.75 -6.78 3.46
C ASP A 96 13.57 -5.66 2.42
N ASP A 97 12.69 -5.85 1.46
CA ASP A 97 12.34 -4.83 0.47
C ASP A 97 11.76 -3.57 1.15
N LEU A 98 10.85 -3.77 2.12
CA LEU A 98 10.26 -2.66 2.86
C LEU A 98 11.31 -1.86 3.64
N ALA A 99 12.25 -2.53 4.26
CA ALA A 99 13.34 -1.90 4.99
C ALA A 99 14.25 -1.11 4.04
N TRP A 100 14.67 -1.73 2.94
CA TRP A 100 15.56 -1.09 1.95
C TRP A 100 14.94 0.18 1.36
N TRP A 101 13.71 0.07 0.84
CA TRP A 101 12.96 1.20 0.31
C TRP A 101 12.64 2.24 1.38
N GLY A 102 12.30 1.78 2.59
CA GLY A 102 12.02 2.63 3.74
C GLY A 102 13.19 3.53 4.11
N HIS A 103 14.39 2.97 4.16
CA HIS A 103 15.60 3.72 4.41
C HIS A 103 15.91 4.71 3.28
N ALA A 104 15.82 4.27 2.02
CA ALA A 104 16.10 5.12 0.85
C ALA A 104 15.15 6.32 0.79
N LEU A 105 13.85 6.09 0.90
CA LEU A 105 12.84 7.15 0.82
C LEU A 105 12.84 8.05 2.07
N ARG A 106 13.16 7.51 3.24
CA ARG A 106 13.32 8.32 4.45
C ARG A 106 14.49 9.31 4.31
N ARG A 107 15.63 8.83 3.79
CA ARG A 107 16.77 9.69 3.51
C ARG A 107 16.41 10.77 2.48
N ALA A 108 15.79 10.39 1.36
CA ALA A 108 15.36 11.35 0.34
C ALA A 108 14.43 12.44 0.92
N ARG A 109 13.47 12.06 1.77
CA ARG A 109 12.59 13.03 2.44
C ARG A 109 13.34 13.96 3.39
N SER A 110 14.38 13.47 4.08
CA SER A 110 15.17 14.30 5.01
C SER A 110 16.11 15.28 4.29
N GLU A 111 16.49 14.98 3.07
CA GLU A 111 17.33 15.84 2.23
C GLU A 111 16.53 16.92 1.48
N GLY A 112 15.23 16.79 1.40
CA GLY A 112 14.32 17.76 0.78
C GLY A 112 13.20 17.07 -0.01
N GLU A 113 12.01 17.07 0.55
CA GLU A 113 10.86 16.49 -0.10
C GLU A 113 10.22 17.50 -1.08
N LEU A 114 10.03 17.08 -2.34
CA LEU A 114 9.28 17.88 -3.30
C LEU A 114 7.85 18.08 -2.81
N PRO A 115 7.24 19.25 -2.99
CA PRO A 115 5.82 19.45 -2.68
C PRO A 115 4.92 18.45 -3.44
N PRO A 116 3.74 18.12 -2.94
CA PRO A 116 2.77 17.28 -3.64
C PRO A 116 2.54 17.70 -5.09
N GLY A 117 2.35 16.72 -6.00
CA GLY A 117 2.23 16.97 -7.44
C GLY A 117 1.17 18.01 -7.78
N LYS A 118 0.01 17.93 -7.14
CA LYS A 118 -1.09 18.90 -7.29
C LYS A 118 -0.66 20.34 -6.96
N ILE A 119 0.13 20.54 -5.92
CA ILE A 119 0.63 21.86 -5.52
C ILE A 119 1.63 22.39 -6.57
N ARG A 120 2.53 21.53 -7.07
CA ARG A 120 3.51 21.90 -8.11
C ARG A 120 2.84 22.25 -9.43
N ILE A 121 1.84 21.48 -9.84
CA ILE A 121 1.07 21.78 -11.06
C ILE A 121 0.39 23.14 -10.92
N ARG A 122 -0.29 23.39 -9.80
CA ARG A 122 -0.95 24.68 -9.56
C ARG A 122 0.02 25.85 -9.56
N ALA A 123 1.22 25.67 -9.01
CA ALA A 123 2.25 26.73 -9.00
C ALA A 123 2.85 26.99 -10.39
N ALA A 124 2.88 25.98 -11.26
CA ALA A 124 3.41 26.08 -12.62
C ALA A 124 2.35 26.54 -13.66
N THR A 125 1.07 26.53 -13.30
CA THR A 125 -0.01 26.96 -14.18
C THR A 125 -0.25 28.46 -13.94
N PRO A 126 -0.04 29.34 -14.98
CA PRO A 126 -0.40 30.75 -14.85
C PRO A 126 -1.87 30.90 -14.46
N ALA A 127 -2.20 31.95 -13.74
CA ALA A 127 -3.59 32.28 -13.38
C ALA A 127 -4.35 32.80 -14.61
N ASP A 128 -4.40 32.01 -15.68
CA ASP A 128 -5.20 32.33 -16.85
C ASP A 128 -6.67 32.12 -16.50
N GLY A 129 -7.39 33.25 -16.57
CA GLY A 129 -8.76 33.42 -16.18
C GLY A 129 -9.69 32.25 -16.46
N HIS A 130 -10.12 31.59 -15.40
CA HIS A 130 -11.41 30.94 -15.44
C HIS A 130 -12.46 32.07 -15.41
N PRO A 131 -13.33 32.17 -16.42
CA PRO A 131 -14.46 33.08 -16.31
C PRO A 131 -15.31 32.62 -15.13
N THR A 132 -15.47 33.51 -14.16
CA THR A 132 -16.48 33.37 -13.11
C THR A 132 -17.84 33.44 -13.79
N SER A 133 -18.50 32.30 -13.91
CA SER A 133 -19.92 32.22 -14.22
C SER A 133 -20.64 31.54 -13.08
#